data_b3418297665730efaa30bb2ebebf40f7
#
_entry.id   b3418297665730efaa30bb2ebebf40f7
#
_cell.length_a   1.000
_cell.length_b   1.000
_cell.length_c   1.000
_cell.angle_alpha   90.00
_cell.angle_beta   90.00
_cell.angle_gamma   90.00
#
_symmetry.space_group_name_H-M   'P 1'
#
loop_
_entity.id
_entity.type
_entity.pdbx_description
1 polymer ?
#
loop_
_entity_poly.entity_id
_entity_poly.type
_entity_poly.pdbx_seq_one_letter_code
_entity_poly.pdbx_strand_id
1 'polypeptide(L)'
;MKKTILTIMVGSLPMVMMAQSAVDAYQLAQPDLNGTARFSAMAGAFGALGGDLSTLNQNPAGIGVYRSSEIGFTLDLDLQGTKSTSMGTSRDASQTKFNCSNFGYVGSVELNNDVMPFFSWGVSYSRAASFDRYYRGYVPSLSNSMSNYVANFTNQDNWTPAELGQSDNYNPYFSSDIPWLSIMAYNSYMINPTSNSGNFSGLFNNDTFGNAAFTVREKGYVDEYSIDFGGNIMNTVYWGVAFGITDISYTQDAYYDEELQNASVPSSKTYGTESGDGWFGLGNYQHVRGNGFNFKAGVIFKPINELRLGLAVHTPTYYDLKHEAYSVCDFSYSSGYEGYHEADDGYIAYYDSDFKTPWRLIASAAGVIGGQGILSVDYEYVGYDAMRVKDGYGDEYYDITGDIKNYYQASHIIRVGGEYRVTPQLSLRAGYSYQTQPAKDAAIDNEEYIYTSGTNPAYIFDKTTQYITCGLGYRYKNFYVDMAYMHKMRESKWQAFTAFDEYEVPSADIKDHNNQVIMSLGFKF
;
A
#
# COMPACT_ATOMS: atom_id res chain seq x y z
N MET A 1 8.20 -35.80 -0.58
CA MET A 1 6.74 -36.03 -0.57
C MET A 1 6.18 -35.44 -1.85
N LYS A 2 5.45 -36.24 -2.65
CA LYS A 2 4.93 -35.81 -3.95
C LYS A 2 3.93 -34.69 -3.77
N LYS A 3 4.21 -33.47 -4.23
CA LYS A 3 3.23 -32.36 -4.37
C LYS A 3 2.30 -32.75 -5.52
N THR A 4 1.04 -32.98 -5.23
CA THR A 4 0.01 -33.21 -6.23
C THR A 4 -0.43 -31.84 -6.72
N ILE A 5 0.01 -31.45 -7.91
CA ILE A 5 -0.47 -30.25 -8.60
C ILE A 5 -1.92 -30.51 -8.97
N LEU A 6 -2.82 -29.81 -8.32
CA LEU A 6 -4.24 -29.79 -8.67
C LEU A 6 -4.40 -28.81 -9.85
N THR A 7 -4.42 -29.34 -11.06
CA THR A 7 -4.76 -28.59 -12.26
C THR A 7 -6.23 -28.22 -12.18
N ILE A 8 -6.54 -27.03 -11.74
CA ILE A 8 -7.88 -26.44 -11.83
C ILE A 8 -8.03 -25.98 -13.28
N MET A 9 -8.89 -26.66 -14.04
CA MET A 9 -9.41 -26.13 -15.30
C MET A 9 -10.21 -24.87 -14.97
N VAL A 10 -9.59 -23.70 -15.12
CA VAL A 10 -10.28 -22.43 -15.11
C VAL A 10 -10.94 -22.26 -16.46
N GLY A 11 -12.27 -22.33 -16.47
CA GLY A 11 -13.07 -21.97 -17.63
C GLY A 11 -12.76 -20.49 -17.95
N SER A 12 -12.44 -20.21 -19.20
CA SER A 12 -12.16 -18.90 -19.75
C SER A 12 -13.36 -17.96 -19.54
N LEU A 13 -13.34 -17.20 -18.44
CA LEU A 13 -14.09 -15.94 -18.34
C LEU A 13 -13.22 -14.86 -18.97
N PRO A 14 -13.80 -13.91 -19.73
CA PRO A 14 -13.02 -12.83 -20.29
C PRO A 14 -12.36 -12.06 -19.15
N MET A 15 -11.06 -12.25 -18.96
CA MET A 15 -10.28 -11.40 -18.09
C MET A 15 -10.24 -10.02 -18.74
N VAL A 16 -10.94 -9.07 -18.18
CA VAL A 16 -10.72 -7.66 -18.48
C VAL A 16 -9.30 -7.36 -18.03
N MET A 17 -8.39 -7.29 -18.97
CA MET A 17 -6.93 -7.35 -18.83
C MET A 17 -6.28 -6.17 -18.07
N MET A 18 -7.09 -5.31 -17.49
CA MET A 18 -6.68 -4.09 -16.80
C MET A 18 -7.25 -4.01 -15.39
N ALA A 19 -7.79 -5.11 -14.86
CA ALA A 19 -8.33 -5.13 -13.51
C ALA A 19 -7.22 -4.94 -12.47
N GLN A 20 -7.55 -4.23 -11.41
CA GLN A 20 -6.73 -4.09 -10.21
C GLN A 20 -6.40 -5.49 -9.65
N SER A 21 -5.14 -5.76 -9.36
CA SER A 21 -4.74 -7.03 -8.73
C SER A 21 -5.02 -7.03 -7.22
N ALA A 22 -4.96 -8.20 -6.60
CA ALA A 22 -5.02 -8.32 -5.14
C ALA A 22 -3.87 -7.56 -4.44
N VAL A 23 -2.71 -7.47 -5.10
CA VAL A 23 -1.54 -6.71 -4.59
C VAL A 23 -1.82 -5.22 -4.64
N ASP A 24 -2.38 -4.71 -5.74
CA ASP A 24 -2.78 -3.30 -5.85
C ASP A 24 -3.86 -2.93 -4.83
N ALA A 25 -4.85 -3.81 -4.63
CA ALA A 25 -5.89 -3.60 -3.62
C ALA A 25 -5.31 -3.43 -2.21
N TYR A 26 -4.33 -4.24 -1.83
CA TYR A 26 -3.65 -4.09 -0.55
C TYR A 26 -2.88 -2.77 -0.47
N GLN A 27 -2.17 -2.38 -1.53
CA GLN A 27 -1.40 -1.13 -1.57
C GLN A 27 -2.29 0.10 -1.28
N LEU A 28 -3.51 0.12 -1.82
CA LEU A 28 -4.47 1.21 -1.61
C LEU A 28 -5.18 1.17 -0.24
N ALA A 29 -5.14 0.04 0.49
CA ALA A 29 -5.84 -0.17 1.76
C ALA A 29 -4.98 0.08 3.01
N GLN A 30 -3.68 0.34 2.84
CA GLN A 30 -2.75 0.44 3.97
C GLN A 30 -3.02 1.68 4.83
N PRO A 31 -3.22 1.53 6.16
CA PRO A 31 -3.22 2.67 7.08
C PRO A 31 -1.80 3.10 7.39
N ASP A 32 -1.60 4.39 7.64
CA ASP A 32 -0.34 4.91 8.16
C ASP A 32 -0.54 5.59 9.52
N LEU A 33 0.55 5.72 10.29
CA LEU A 33 0.52 6.43 11.56
C LEU A 33 0.75 7.92 11.32
N ASN A 34 -0.31 8.65 11.01
CA ASN A 34 -0.29 10.08 10.77
C ASN A 34 -1.25 10.82 11.70
N GLY A 35 -0.92 12.06 12.06
CA GLY A 35 -1.76 12.88 12.89
C GLY A 35 -1.02 14.04 13.57
N THR A 36 -1.59 14.57 14.65
CA THR A 36 -0.93 15.61 15.44
C THR A 36 0.40 15.11 16.03
N ALA A 37 1.32 16.04 16.32
CA ALA A 37 2.60 15.69 16.93
C ALA A 37 2.40 15.00 18.29
N ARG A 38 1.38 15.36 19.06
CA ARG A 38 1.04 14.69 20.32
C ARG A 38 0.62 13.24 20.11
N PHE A 39 -0.24 13.00 19.15
CA PHE A 39 -0.73 11.67 18.74
C PHE A 39 0.44 10.80 18.25
N SER A 40 1.23 11.32 17.32
CA SER A 40 2.37 10.61 16.72
C SER A 40 3.46 10.31 17.76
N ALA A 41 3.74 11.23 18.70
CA ALA A 41 4.72 11.04 19.78
C ALA A 41 4.37 9.88 20.73
N MET A 42 3.10 9.48 20.80
CA MET A 42 2.61 8.34 21.57
C MET A 42 2.29 7.13 20.68
N ALA A 43 2.87 7.07 19.48
CA ALA A 43 2.65 6.03 18.49
C ALA A 43 1.17 5.75 18.18
N GLY A 44 0.31 6.77 18.29
CA GLY A 44 -1.12 6.63 18.02
C GLY A 44 -1.93 5.91 19.11
N ALA A 45 -1.40 5.67 20.30
CA ALA A 45 -2.10 5.00 21.40
C ALA A 45 -3.11 5.95 22.07
N PHE A 46 -4.17 6.32 21.37
CA PHE A 46 -5.14 7.35 21.78
C PHE A 46 -6.60 6.89 21.85
N GLY A 47 -6.88 5.64 21.53
CA GLY A 47 -8.25 5.14 21.42
C GLY A 47 -9.11 5.26 22.68
N ALA A 48 -8.49 5.36 23.87
CA ALA A 48 -9.18 5.62 25.14
C ALA A 48 -8.93 7.02 25.72
N LEU A 49 -8.04 7.83 25.12
CA LEU A 49 -7.63 9.12 25.70
C LEU A 49 -8.56 10.27 25.31
N GLY A 50 -8.77 10.46 24.02
CA GLY A 50 -9.54 11.60 23.49
C GLY A 50 -8.87 12.97 23.68
N GLY A 51 -9.55 14.04 23.27
CA GLY A 51 -9.09 15.42 23.46
C GLY A 51 -7.85 15.80 22.63
N ASP A 52 -7.75 15.24 21.44
CA ASP A 52 -6.75 15.51 20.41
C ASP A 52 -7.43 15.43 19.04
N LEU A 53 -7.06 16.32 18.09
CA LEU A 53 -7.69 16.37 16.76
C LEU A 53 -7.56 15.07 15.98
N SER A 54 -6.46 14.32 16.16
CA SER A 54 -6.28 13.02 15.49
C SER A 54 -7.19 11.91 16.01
N THR A 55 -7.75 12.07 17.23
CA THR A 55 -8.69 11.06 17.76
C THR A 55 -10.01 11.03 17.01
N LEU A 56 -10.37 12.12 16.31
CA LEU A 56 -11.56 12.18 15.45
C LEU A 56 -11.54 11.05 14.42
N ASN A 57 -10.37 10.76 13.88
CA ASN A 57 -10.20 9.71 12.87
C ASN A 57 -9.88 8.32 13.43
N GLN A 58 -9.48 8.19 14.71
CA GLN A 58 -9.17 6.90 15.33
C GLN A 58 -10.32 6.37 16.20
N ASN A 59 -10.78 7.17 17.18
CA ASN A 59 -11.95 6.88 17.99
C ASN A 59 -12.76 8.17 18.14
N PRO A 60 -13.86 8.33 17.37
CA PRO A 60 -14.65 9.56 17.39
C PRO A 60 -15.23 9.91 18.77
N ALA A 61 -15.33 8.95 19.70
CA ALA A 61 -15.72 9.24 21.08
C ALA A 61 -14.77 10.21 21.78
N GLY A 62 -13.54 10.35 21.27
CA GLY A 62 -12.56 11.33 21.75
C GLY A 62 -13.03 12.76 21.66
N ILE A 63 -13.98 13.09 20.77
CA ILE A 63 -14.59 14.42 20.67
C ILE A 63 -15.43 14.75 21.91
N GLY A 64 -16.07 13.78 22.53
CA GLY A 64 -16.86 13.94 23.76
C GLY A 64 -16.04 14.31 25.00
N VAL A 65 -14.71 14.19 24.92
CA VAL A 65 -13.79 14.57 25.99
C VAL A 65 -13.53 16.07 26.04
N TYR A 66 -13.79 16.79 24.95
CA TYR A 66 -13.58 18.23 24.87
C TYR A 66 -14.49 19.02 25.82
N ARG A 67 -13.94 20.09 26.41
CA ARG A 67 -14.59 21.04 27.33
C ARG A 67 -14.44 22.47 26.85
N SER A 68 -13.67 22.69 25.82
CA SER A 68 -13.43 23.99 25.18
C SER A 68 -13.24 23.73 23.68
N SER A 69 -13.53 24.71 22.87
CA SER A 69 -13.28 24.65 21.43
C SER A 69 -11.79 24.66 21.15
N GLU A 70 -11.40 24.03 20.05
CA GLU A 70 -10.00 23.91 19.62
C GLU A 70 -9.87 24.08 18.12
N ILE A 71 -8.82 24.79 17.69
CA ILE A 71 -8.34 24.79 16.31
C ILE A 71 -6.86 24.45 16.31
N GLY A 72 -6.43 23.62 15.35
CA GLY A 72 -5.02 23.24 15.23
C GLY A 72 -4.67 22.74 13.85
N PHE A 73 -3.36 22.80 13.57
CA PHE A 73 -2.79 22.24 12.33
C PHE A 73 -1.45 21.59 12.61
N THR A 74 -1.06 20.66 11.73
CA THR A 74 0.16 19.87 11.85
C THR A 74 0.88 19.80 10.51
N LEU A 75 2.17 20.08 10.57
CA LEU A 75 3.10 19.93 9.45
C LEU A 75 4.13 18.86 9.77
N ASP A 76 4.60 18.16 8.76
CA ASP A 76 5.65 17.17 8.90
C ASP A 76 6.69 17.22 7.78
N LEU A 77 7.91 16.86 8.14
CA LEU A 77 9.02 16.62 7.24
C LEU A 77 9.37 15.13 7.32
N ASP A 78 9.21 14.42 6.20
CA ASP A 78 9.48 12.99 6.09
C ASP A 78 10.79 12.76 5.29
N LEU A 79 11.76 12.13 5.94
CA LEU A 79 13.06 11.74 5.41
C LEU A 79 13.04 10.23 5.19
N GLN A 80 12.69 9.82 3.99
CA GLN A 80 12.52 8.43 3.64
C GLN A 80 13.83 7.84 3.12
N GLY A 81 14.14 6.63 3.60
CA GLY A 81 15.26 5.83 3.14
C GLY A 81 14.84 4.38 2.94
N THR A 82 15.29 3.77 1.87
CA THR A 82 15.08 2.34 1.60
C THR A 82 16.41 1.67 1.31
N LYS A 83 16.54 0.43 1.76
CA LYS A 83 17.66 -0.46 1.44
C LYS A 83 17.12 -1.75 0.87
N SER A 84 17.44 -2.04 -0.39
CA SER A 84 17.12 -3.30 -1.04
C SER A 84 18.35 -4.20 -1.06
N THR A 85 18.19 -5.45 -0.69
CA THR A 85 19.28 -6.44 -0.65
C THR A 85 18.86 -7.71 -1.40
N SER A 86 19.66 -8.12 -2.39
CA SER A 86 19.52 -9.36 -3.13
C SER A 86 20.87 -10.06 -3.23
N MET A 87 20.94 -11.34 -2.89
CA MET A 87 22.16 -12.18 -2.96
C MET A 87 23.39 -11.48 -2.37
N GLY A 88 23.25 -10.77 -1.24
CA GLY A 88 24.32 -10.02 -0.57
C GLY A 88 24.66 -8.65 -1.17
N THR A 89 24.10 -8.30 -2.32
CA THR A 89 24.28 -6.97 -2.94
C THR A 89 23.19 -6.03 -2.46
N SER A 90 23.57 -4.83 -2.01
CA SER A 90 22.62 -3.83 -1.52
C SER A 90 22.61 -2.57 -2.38
N ARG A 91 21.45 -1.93 -2.50
CA ARG A 91 21.23 -0.62 -3.10
C ARG A 91 20.37 0.24 -2.17
N ASP A 92 20.76 1.49 -1.99
CA ASP A 92 20.04 2.45 -1.19
C ASP A 92 19.30 3.45 -2.09
N ALA A 93 18.14 3.93 -1.64
CA ALA A 93 17.44 5.05 -2.24
C ALA A 93 16.87 5.94 -1.13
N SER A 94 16.68 7.23 -1.42
CA SER A 94 16.14 8.18 -0.45
C SER A 94 15.35 9.29 -1.14
N GLN A 95 14.40 9.85 -0.40
CA GLN A 95 13.66 11.04 -0.80
C GLN A 95 13.22 11.82 0.43
N THR A 96 12.89 13.11 0.23
CA THR A 96 12.42 13.99 1.29
C THR A 96 11.09 14.60 0.86
N LYS A 97 10.11 14.62 1.78
CA LYS A 97 8.77 15.16 1.57
C LYS A 97 8.38 16.09 2.70
N PHE A 98 7.67 17.14 2.35
CA PHE A 98 7.05 18.05 3.29
C PHE A 98 5.53 17.99 3.12
N ASN A 99 4.79 17.74 4.20
CA ASN A 99 3.36 17.52 4.16
C ASN A 99 2.63 18.35 5.22
N CYS A 100 1.31 18.51 5.01
CA CYS A 100 0.36 18.87 6.04
C CYS A 100 -0.38 17.61 6.47
N SER A 101 -0.12 17.12 7.69
CA SER A 101 -0.65 15.83 8.16
C SER A 101 -2.06 15.97 8.75
N ASN A 102 -2.39 17.12 9.32
CA ASN A 102 -3.67 17.31 9.98
C ASN A 102 -4.03 18.80 10.10
N PHE A 103 -5.31 19.09 9.93
CA PHE A 103 -5.93 20.38 10.27
C PHE A 103 -7.32 20.10 10.83
N GLY A 104 -7.73 20.79 11.90
CA GLY A 104 -9.05 20.54 12.46
C GLY A 104 -9.57 21.66 13.34
N TYR A 105 -10.88 21.64 13.46
CA TYR A 105 -11.64 22.48 14.38
C TYR A 105 -12.63 21.63 15.17
N VAL A 106 -12.69 21.82 16.49
CA VAL A 106 -13.70 21.24 17.36
C VAL A 106 -14.41 22.36 18.12
N GLY A 107 -15.73 22.40 17.97
CA GLY A 107 -16.62 23.23 18.78
C GLY A 107 -17.21 22.40 19.94
N SER A 108 -17.06 22.87 21.16
CA SER A 108 -17.64 22.24 22.36
C SER A 108 -18.64 23.18 23.01
N VAL A 109 -19.85 22.70 23.25
CA VAL A 109 -20.98 23.46 23.79
C VAL A 109 -21.42 22.86 25.12
N GLU A 110 -21.48 23.65 26.17
CA GLU A 110 -22.05 23.27 27.46
C GLU A 110 -23.58 23.35 27.39
N LEU A 111 -24.26 22.27 27.77
CA LEU A 111 -25.72 22.12 27.60
C LEU A 111 -26.52 22.42 28.87
N ASN A 112 -25.91 22.78 29.99
CA ASN A 112 -26.57 22.94 31.29
C ASN A 112 -27.49 21.74 31.65
N ASN A 113 -27.02 20.55 31.37
CA ASN A 113 -27.74 19.27 31.57
C ASN A 113 -26.83 18.28 32.30
N ASP A 114 -27.27 17.78 33.46
CA ASP A 114 -26.46 16.89 34.30
C ASP A 114 -26.20 15.54 33.64
N VAL A 115 -27.10 15.08 32.76
CA VAL A 115 -26.96 13.80 32.05
C VAL A 115 -26.00 13.92 30.87
N MET A 116 -26.13 14.99 30.08
CA MET A 116 -25.24 15.27 28.95
C MET A 116 -24.71 16.71 29.05
N PRO A 117 -23.66 16.95 29.88
CA PRO A 117 -23.19 18.31 30.15
C PRO A 117 -22.53 18.97 28.95
N PHE A 118 -21.93 18.20 28.01
CA PHE A 118 -21.29 18.76 26.82
C PHE A 118 -21.69 17.97 25.56
N PHE A 119 -21.93 18.73 24.51
CA PHE A 119 -22.01 18.26 23.13
C PHE A 119 -20.89 18.92 22.32
N SER A 120 -20.22 18.12 21.50
CA SER A 120 -19.13 18.61 20.65
C SER A 120 -19.35 18.17 19.21
N TRP A 121 -18.94 19.02 18.28
CA TRP A 121 -18.89 18.72 16.86
C TRP A 121 -17.53 19.16 16.31
N GLY A 122 -17.11 18.55 15.22
CA GLY A 122 -15.81 18.87 14.63
C GLY A 122 -15.80 18.68 13.13
N VAL A 123 -14.83 19.32 12.52
CA VAL A 123 -14.43 19.09 11.13
C VAL A 123 -12.93 18.94 11.10
N SER A 124 -12.45 17.93 10.39
CA SER A 124 -11.01 17.73 10.26
C SER A 124 -10.61 17.28 8.86
N TYR A 125 -9.41 17.66 8.49
CA TYR A 125 -8.62 17.10 7.43
C TYR A 125 -7.49 16.28 8.06
N SER A 126 -7.23 15.09 7.54
CA SER A 126 -6.06 14.31 7.90
C SER A 126 -5.55 13.50 6.72
N ARG A 127 -4.24 13.41 6.61
CA ARG A 127 -3.58 12.46 5.71
C ARG A 127 -3.64 11.07 6.33
N ALA A 128 -4.56 10.24 5.84
CA ALA A 128 -4.77 8.89 6.37
C ALA A 128 -3.64 7.93 5.97
N ALA A 129 -3.06 8.12 4.77
CA ALA A 129 -1.90 7.38 4.31
C ALA A 129 -1.04 8.21 3.33
N SER A 130 0.25 7.93 3.27
CA SER A 130 1.18 8.41 2.25
C SER A 130 1.75 7.22 1.48
N PHE A 131 1.66 7.27 0.15
CA PHE A 131 2.22 6.25 -0.73
C PHE A 131 3.65 6.57 -1.16
N ASP A 132 4.21 7.69 -0.70
CA ASP A 132 5.57 8.08 -1.08
C ASP A 132 6.57 7.00 -0.67
N ARG A 133 7.17 6.33 -1.67
CA ARG A 133 8.19 5.29 -1.50
C ARG A 133 9.08 5.26 -2.73
N TYR A 134 10.39 5.17 -2.52
CA TYR A 134 11.36 5.02 -3.60
C TYR A 134 12.33 3.90 -3.25
N TYR A 135 12.36 2.84 -4.04
CA TYR A 135 13.28 1.73 -3.87
C TYR A 135 13.85 1.27 -5.21
N ARG A 136 15.06 0.74 -5.16
CA ARG A 136 15.76 0.19 -6.30
C ARG A 136 16.65 -0.96 -5.86
N GLY A 137 16.84 -1.95 -6.73
CA GLY A 137 17.65 -3.10 -6.42
C GLY A 137 18.48 -3.59 -7.61
N TYR A 138 19.32 -4.56 -7.32
CA TYR A 138 20.15 -5.22 -8.31
C TYR A 138 20.31 -6.67 -7.91
N VAL A 139 19.98 -7.58 -8.82
CA VAL A 139 20.13 -9.03 -8.70
C VAL A 139 21.34 -9.45 -9.49
N PRO A 140 22.47 -9.81 -8.85
CA PRO A 140 23.75 -9.96 -9.54
C PRO A 140 23.86 -11.23 -10.37
N SER A 141 22.99 -12.21 -10.16
CA SER A 141 22.97 -13.47 -10.89
C SER A 141 21.55 -13.96 -11.05
N LEU A 142 21.17 -14.25 -12.29
CA LEU A 142 19.88 -14.81 -12.61
C LEU A 142 19.98 -16.35 -12.72
N SER A 143 19.00 -17.04 -12.19
CA SER A 143 18.75 -18.47 -12.40
C SER A 143 17.54 -18.70 -13.31
N ASN A 144 16.77 -17.64 -13.59
CA ASN A 144 15.66 -17.61 -14.52
C ASN A 144 15.41 -16.16 -14.97
N SER A 145 14.70 -15.98 -16.08
CA SER A 145 14.41 -14.68 -16.69
C SER A 145 12.90 -14.43 -16.74
N MET A 146 12.53 -13.14 -16.66
CA MET A 146 11.16 -12.70 -16.93
C MET A 146 10.68 -13.15 -18.32
N SER A 147 11.57 -13.19 -19.31
CA SER A 147 11.24 -13.67 -20.64
C SER A 147 10.74 -15.13 -20.65
N ASN A 148 11.34 -16.00 -19.82
CA ASN A 148 10.92 -17.40 -19.70
C ASN A 148 9.58 -17.51 -18.94
N TYR A 149 9.38 -16.68 -17.92
CA TYR A 149 8.10 -16.57 -17.23
C TYR A 149 6.98 -16.24 -18.22
N VAL A 150 7.18 -15.21 -19.05
CA VAL A 150 6.17 -14.79 -20.04
C VAL A 150 5.95 -15.84 -21.11
N ALA A 151 7.03 -16.48 -21.59
CA ALA A 151 6.91 -17.57 -22.58
C ALA A 151 6.08 -18.75 -22.05
N ASN A 152 6.31 -19.15 -20.80
CA ASN A 152 5.58 -20.26 -20.16
C ASN A 152 4.08 -19.96 -20.04
N PHE A 153 3.75 -18.79 -19.54
CA PHE A 153 2.37 -18.38 -19.34
C PHE A 153 1.65 -18.17 -20.70
N THR A 154 2.32 -17.58 -21.71
CA THR A 154 1.79 -17.43 -23.08
C THR A 154 1.52 -18.79 -23.73
N ASN A 155 2.38 -19.77 -23.49
CA ASN A 155 2.23 -21.14 -24.00
C ASN A 155 1.07 -21.92 -23.36
N GLN A 156 0.77 -21.65 -22.07
CA GLN A 156 -0.36 -22.29 -21.39
C GLN A 156 -1.70 -21.92 -22.02
N ASP A 157 -1.83 -20.69 -22.50
CA ASP A 157 -3.03 -20.18 -23.16
C ASP A 157 -3.07 -20.50 -24.66
N ASN A 158 -1.98 -21.11 -25.21
CA ASN A 158 -1.85 -21.53 -26.62
C ASN A 158 -1.97 -20.39 -27.64
N TRP A 159 -1.58 -19.16 -27.29
CA TRP A 159 -1.56 -18.05 -28.23
C TRP A 159 -0.60 -18.28 -29.39
N THR A 160 -0.95 -17.76 -30.57
CA THR A 160 -0.14 -17.85 -31.77
C THR A 160 0.58 -16.55 -32.11
N PRO A 161 1.70 -16.60 -32.90
CA PRO A 161 2.35 -15.39 -33.38
C PRO A 161 1.44 -14.42 -34.14
N ALA A 162 0.42 -14.94 -34.84
CA ALA A 162 -0.53 -14.15 -35.60
C ALA A 162 -1.51 -13.37 -34.69
N GLU A 163 -1.83 -13.93 -33.53
CA GLU A 163 -2.70 -13.29 -32.53
C GLU A 163 -1.97 -12.25 -31.68
N LEU A 164 -0.67 -12.45 -31.44
CA LEU A 164 0.14 -11.54 -30.62
C LEU A 164 0.77 -10.40 -31.43
N GLY A 165 0.97 -10.60 -32.75
CA GLY A 165 1.65 -9.62 -33.60
C GLY A 165 0.82 -8.41 -33.91
N GLN A 166 1.33 -7.21 -33.55
CA GLN A 166 0.73 -5.93 -33.92
C GLN A 166 1.08 -5.55 -35.37
N SER A 167 0.14 -5.00 -36.10
CA SER A 167 0.32 -4.51 -37.47
C SER A 167 -0.61 -3.36 -37.78
N ASP A 168 -0.40 -2.64 -38.90
CA ASP A 168 -1.25 -1.51 -39.35
C ASP A 168 -2.76 -1.83 -39.42
N ASN A 169 -3.13 -3.10 -39.58
CA ASN A 169 -4.51 -3.54 -39.73
C ASN A 169 -5.03 -4.38 -38.54
N TYR A 170 -4.19 -4.68 -37.56
CA TYR A 170 -4.55 -5.51 -36.41
C TYR A 170 -3.80 -5.06 -35.16
N ASN A 171 -4.56 -4.64 -34.15
CA ASN A 171 -4.03 -4.31 -32.83
C ASN A 171 -4.54 -5.32 -31.80
N PRO A 172 -3.67 -6.24 -31.32
CA PRO A 172 -4.05 -7.28 -30.37
C PRO A 172 -4.45 -6.71 -29.00
N TYR A 173 -4.05 -5.50 -28.64
CA TYR A 173 -4.40 -4.83 -27.39
C TYR A 173 -5.90 -4.52 -27.27
N PHE A 174 -6.67 -4.56 -28.37
CA PHE A 174 -8.14 -4.43 -28.33
C PHE A 174 -8.85 -5.75 -28.04
N SER A 175 -8.12 -6.87 -27.98
CA SER A 175 -8.69 -8.16 -27.56
C SER A 175 -8.78 -8.23 -26.05
N SER A 176 -9.95 -8.57 -25.51
CA SER A 176 -10.17 -8.74 -24.07
C SER A 176 -9.49 -9.99 -23.50
N ASP A 177 -9.08 -10.92 -24.36
CA ASP A 177 -8.65 -12.27 -23.93
C ASP A 177 -7.14 -12.44 -23.94
N ILE A 178 -6.41 -11.60 -24.70
CA ILE A 178 -4.96 -11.71 -24.86
C ILE A 178 -4.23 -10.92 -23.78
N PRO A 179 -3.35 -11.55 -22.98
CA PRO A 179 -2.56 -10.85 -21.98
C PRO A 179 -1.64 -9.79 -22.60
N TRP A 180 -1.77 -8.55 -22.13
CA TRP A 180 -0.96 -7.42 -22.62
C TRP A 180 0.54 -7.68 -22.48
N LEU A 181 0.95 -8.38 -21.41
CA LEU A 181 2.35 -8.78 -21.21
C LEU A 181 2.83 -9.75 -22.29
N SER A 182 1.97 -10.69 -22.75
CA SER A 182 2.31 -11.59 -23.86
C SER A 182 2.46 -10.84 -25.18
N ILE A 183 1.57 -9.88 -25.46
CA ILE A 183 1.63 -9.02 -26.65
C ILE A 183 2.93 -8.20 -26.63
N MET A 184 3.20 -7.53 -25.52
CA MET A 184 4.41 -6.73 -25.31
C MET A 184 5.67 -7.54 -25.51
N ALA A 185 5.76 -8.70 -24.86
CA ALA A 185 6.93 -9.55 -24.89
C ALA A 185 7.19 -10.13 -26.28
N TYR A 186 6.13 -10.47 -27.04
CA TYR A 186 6.27 -10.94 -28.43
C TYR A 186 6.77 -9.82 -29.35
N ASN A 187 6.16 -8.62 -29.31
CA ASN A 187 6.52 -7.53 -30.19
C ASN A 187 7.87 -6.85 -29.81
N SER A 188 8.39 -7.09 -28.61
CA SER A 188 9.73 -6.70 -28.16
C SER A 188 10.76 -7.82 -28.22
N TYR A 189 10.41 -8.96 -28.82
CA TYR A 189 11.29 -10.13 -28.94
C TYR A 189 11.80 -10.72 -27.62
N MET A 190 11.17 -10.41 -26.49
CA MET A 190 11.44 -11.08 -25.21
C MET A 190 11.07 -12.57 -25.28
N ILE A 191 10.00 -12.89 -26.02
CA ILE A 191 9.59 -14.27 -26.33
C ILE A 191 9.62 -14.48 -27.84
N ASN A 192 10.14 -15.63 -28.27
CA ASN A 192 10.36 -15.91 -29.68
C ASN A 192 9.65 -17.21 -30.09
N PRO A 193 8.88 -17.20 -31.20
CA PRO A 193 8.17 -18.39 -31.63
C PRO A 193 9.12 -19.46 -32.16
N THR A 194 8.90 -20.70 -31.73
CA THR A 194 9.63 -21.88 -32.22
C THR A 194 8.96 -22.49 -33.46
N SER A 195 7.69 -22.12 -33.71
CA SER A 195 6.89 -22.54 -34.86
C SER A 195 5.78 -21.53 -35.14
N ASN A 196 5.07 -21.69 -36.29
CA ASN A 196 3.93 -20.85 -36.65
C ASN A 196 2.63 -21.19 -35.88
N SER A 197 2.61 -22.30 -35.17
CA SER A 197 1.43 -22.77 -34.41
C SER A 197 1.46 -22.42 -32.92
N GLY A 198 2.32 -21.51 -32.52
CA GLY A 198 2.59 -21.20 -31.11
C GLY A 198 3.83 -21.91 -30.58
N ASN A 199 3.96 -22.04 -29.29
CA ASN A 199 5.16 -22.39 -28.55
C ASN A 199 6.26 -21.35 -28.69
N PHE A 200 6.37 -20.57 -27.63
CA PHE A 200 7.38 -19.52 -27.49
C PHE A 200 8.49 -19.99 -26.55
N SER A 201 9.70 -19.55 -26.82
CA SER A 201 10.84 -19.65 -25.90
C SER A 201 11.20 -18.26 -25.39
N GLY A 202 11.57 -18.18 -24.12
CA GLY A 202 12.22 -17.00 -23.57
C GLY A 202 13.70 -16.95 -23.97
N LEU A 203 14.39 -15.95 -23.44
CA LEU A 203 15.80 -15.68 -23.77
C LEU A 203 16.78 -16.52 -22.93
N PHE A 204 16.36 -17.00 -21.75
CA PHE A 204 17.24 -17.67 -20.79
C PHE A 204 17.27 -19.19 -21.04
N ASN A 205 18.46 -19.74 -21.25
CA ASN A 205 18.73 -21.16 -21.43
C ASN A 205 19.81 -21.66 -20.46
N ASN A 206 20.20 -22.92 -20.54
CA ASN A 206 21.17 -23.53 -19.61
C ASN A 206 22.57 -22.89 -19.64
N ASP A 207 22.95 -22.25 -20.74
CA ASP A 207 24.24 -21.58 -20.92
C ASP A 207 24.16 -20.08 -20.65
N THR A 208 22.97 -19.55 -20.42
CA THR A 208 22.73 -18.12 -20.19
C THR A 208 23.12 -17.74 -18.76
N PHE A 209 23.77 -16.62 -18.63
CA PHE A 209 23.98 -15.94 -17.36
C PHE A 209 23.66 -14.46 -17.52
N GLY A 210 23.29 -13.81 -16.42
CA GLY A 210 22.88 -12.42 -16.48
C GLY A 210 22.59 -11.84 -15.11
N ASN A 211 22.19 -10.60 -15.14
CA ASN A 211 21.77 -9.83 -13.98
C ASN A 211 20.46 -9.10 -14.25
N ALA A 212 19.81 -8.63 -13.18
CA ALA A 212 18.65 -7.77 -13.32
C ALA A 212 18.77 -6.54 -12.41
N ALA A 213 18.12 -5.46 -12.81
CA ALA A 213 17.95 -4.31 -11.96
C ALA A 213 16.48 -3.86 -11.95
N PHE A 214 16.09 -3.19 -10.86
CA PHE A 214 14.75 -2.61 -10.76
C PHE A 214 14.79 -1.27 -10.07
N THR A 215 13.86 -0.42 -10.45
CA THR A 215 13.62 0.88 -9.83
C THR A 215 12.11 1.09 -9.76
N VAL A 216 11.60 1.35 -8.56
CA VAL A 216 10.17 1.64 -8.35
C VAL A 216 10.03 2.93 -7.56
N ARG A 217 9.20 3.81 -8.05
CA ARG A 217 8.85 5.06 -7.40
C ARG A 217 7.34 5.16 -7.25
N GLU A 218 6.91 5.16 -6.01
CA GLU A 218 5.51 5.33 -5.62
C GLU A 218 5.32 6.73 -5.06
N LYS A 219 4.18 7.34 -5.35
CA LYS A 219 3.79 8.66 -4.87
C LYS A 219 2.29 8.71 -4.67
N GLY A 220 1.87 9.56 -3.75
CA GLY A 220 0.47 9.85 -3.58
C GLY A 220 0.03 9.78 -2.12
N TYR A 221 -1.28 9.74 -1.95
CA TYR A 221 -1.90 9.92 -0.64
C TYR A 221 -3.31 9.35 -0.57
N VAL A 222 -3.75 9.17 0.67
CA VAL A 222 -5.17 9.11 1.05
C VAL A 222 -5.41 10.26 2.01
N ASP A 223 -6.20 11.24 1.58
CA ASP A 223 -6.66 12.36 2.40
C ASP A 223 -8.09 12.10 2.86
N GLU A 224 -8.37 12.32 4.14
CA GLU A 224 -9.69 12.16 4.71
C GLU A 224 -10.20 13.48 5.29
N TYR A 225 -11.40 13.85 4.90
CA TYR A 225 -12.17 14.96 5.45
C TYR A 225 -13.29 14.38 6.30
N SER A 226 -13.34 14.70 7.59
CA SER A 226 -14.36 14.16 8.48
C SER A 226 -15.26 15.24 9.08
N ILE A 227 -16.51 14.84 9.34
CA ILE A 227 -17.46 15.58 10.14
C ILE A 227 -17.84 14.70 11.32
N ASP A 228 -17.61 15.19 12.51
CA ASP A 228 -17.67 14.45 13.76
C ASP A 228 -18.70 15.05 14.72
N PHE A 229 -19.42 14.16 15.41
CA PHE A 229 -20.35 14.54 16.47
C PHE A 229 -20.17 13.61 17.67
N GLY A 230 -20.31 14.18 18.87
CA GLY A 230 -20.23 13.38 20.08
C GLY A 230 -20.51 14.17 21.34
N GLY A 231 -20.46 13.48 22.43
CA GLY A 231 -20.74 14.07 23.73
C GLY A 231 -20.36 13.14 24.87
N ASN A 232 -20.72 13.54 26.07
CA ASN A 232 -20.50 12.69 27.22
C ASN A 232 -21.77 12.53 28.04
N ILE A 233 -21.90 11.38 28.67
CA ILE A 233 -23.00 11.03 29.58
C ILE A 233 -22.41 10.92 30.98
N MET A 234 -22.88 11.81 31.87
CA MET A 234 -22.48 11.88 33.29
C MET A 234 -20.96 11.91 33.52
N ASN A 235 -20.18 12.43 32.55
CA ASN A 235 -18.70 12.39 32.56
C ASN A 235 -18.09 11.00 32.75
N THR A 236 -18.87 9.94 32.47
CA THR A 236 -18.51 8.53 32.61
C THR A 236 -18.44 7.81 31.26
N VAL A 237 -19.40 8.05 30.37
CA VAL A 237 -19.43 7.49 29.03
C VAL A 237 -19.30 8.62 28.01
N TYR A 238 -18.34 8.50 27.13
CA TYR A 238 -18.14 9.40 25.99
C TYR A 238 -18.47 8.63 24.73
N TRP A 239 -19.19 9.24 23.82
CA TRP A 239 -19.58 8.65 22.55
C TRP A 239 -19.26 9.59 21.40
N GLY A 240 -19.09 9.04 20.22
CA GLY A 240 -18.90 9.82 19.02
C GLY A 240 -19.13 9.01 17.75
N VAL A 241 -19.48 9.74 16.70
CA VAL A 241 -19.66 9.23 15.34
C VAL A 241 -18.95 10.18 14.38
N ALA A 242 -18.42 9.64 13.31
CA ALA A 242 -17.75 10.39 12.26
C ALA A 242 -18.18 9.92 10.87
N PHE A 243 -18.35 10.85 9.96
CA PHE A 243 -18.57 10.62 8.53
C PHE A 243 -17.31 11.10 7.81
N GLY A 244 -16.63 10.17 7.14
CA GLY A 244 -15.41 10.43 6.37
C GLY A 244 -15.66 10.44 4.88
N ILE A 245 -15.14 11.45 4.20
CA ILE A 245 -15.01 11.53 2.75
C ILE A 245 -13.52 11.46 2.46
N THR A 246 -13.12 10.53 1.60
CA THR A 246 -11.71 10.31 1.27
C THR A 246 -11.43 10.66 -0.17
N ASP A 247 -10.27 11.25 -0.42
CA ASP A 247 -9.66 11.47 -1.72
C ASP A 247 -8.38 10.64 -1.79
N ILE A 248 -8.24 9.80 -2.83
CA ILE A 248 -7.09 8.95 -3.05
C ILE A 248 -6.43 9.28 -4.37
N SER A 249 -5.11 9.37 -4.35
CA SER A 249 -4.26 9.46 -5.53
C SER A 249 -3.03 8.60 -5.31
N TYR A 250 -2.78 7.66 -6.21
CA TYR A 250 -1.62 6.78 -6.20
C TYR A 250 -0.99 6.75 -7.59
N THR A 251 0.31 6.93 -7.66
CA THR A 251 1.09 6.82 -8.89
C THR A 251 2.27 5.89 -8.64
N GLN A 252 2.49 4.94 -9.53
CA GLN A 252 3.66 4.08 -9.55
C GLN A 252 4.37 4.21 -10.89
N ASP A 253 5.69 4.48 -10.83
CA ASP A 253 6.63 4.35 -11.93
C ASP A 253 7.55 3.17 -11.60
N ALA A 254 7.46 2.08 -12.34
CA ALA A 254 8.26 0.87 -12.17
C ALA A 254 9.08 0.61 -13.43
N TYR A 255 10.34 0.30 -13.26
CA TYR A 255 11.24 -0.12 -14.33
C TYR A 255 12.02 -1.34 -13.89
N TYR A 256 12.04 -2.37 -14.74
CA TYR A 256 12.78 -3.61 -14.55
C TYR A 256 13.55 -3.95 -15.81
N ASP A 257 14.82 -4.29 -15.67
CA ASP A 257 15.67 -4.67 -16.80
C ASP A 257 16.50 -5.92 -16.51
N GLU A 258 16.81 -6.66 -17.58
CA GLU A 258 17.73 -7.80 -17.56
C GLU A 258 18.84 -7.63 -18.62
N GLU A 259 20.09 -7.88 -18.21
CA GLU A 259 21.23 -8.04 -19.10
C GLU A 259 21.63 -9.51 -19.14
N LEU A 260 21.57 -10.13 -20.33
CA LEU A 260 21.78 -11.54 -20.54
C LEU A 260 22.95 -11.79 -21.49
N GLN A 261 23.80 -12.75 -21.16
CA GLN A 261 24.89 -13.24 -21.99
C GLN A 261 24.68 -14.71 -22.34
N ASN A 262 25.09 -15.11 -23.55
CA ASN A 262 24.81 -16.42 -24.12
C ASN A 262 23.31 -16.80 -24.14
N ALA A 263 22.47 -15.79 -24.31
CA ALA A 263 21.02 -15.93 -24.36
C ALA A 263 20.54 -16.51 -25.70
N SER A 264 19.29 -16.99 -25.72
CA SER A 264 18.59 -17.38 -26.93
C SER A 264 17.92 -16.15 -27.55
N VAL A 265 18.71 -15.33 -28.27
CA VAL A 265 18.23 -14.10 -28.90
C VAL A 265 17.50 -14.37 -30.21
N PRO A 266 16.61 -13.47 -30.70
CA PRO A 266 15.88 -13.65 -31.96
C PRO A 266 16.84 -13.83 -33.12
N SER A 267 16.53 -14.78 -33.98
CA SER A 267 17.31 -15.06 -35.21
C SER A 267 16.71 -14.33 -36.41
N SER A 268 17.54 -14.05 -37.41
CA SER A 268 17.08 -13.49 -38.70
C SER A 268 16.16 -14.46 -39.49
N LYS A 269 15.99 -15.71 -39.04
CA LYS A 269 15.06 -16.67 -39.59
C LYS A 269 13.65 -16.40 -39.08
N THR A 270 12.64 -16.74 -39.83
CA THR A 270 11.21 -16.54 -39.48
C THR A 270 10.84 -17.14 -38.14
N TYR A 271 11.48 -18.24 -37.73
CA TYR A 271 11.28 -18.89 -36.43
C TYR A 271 12.64 -19.35 -35.88
N GLY A 272 12.74 -19.32 -34.53
CA GLY A 272 13.91 -19.80 -33.80
C GLY A 272 14.81 -18.69 -33.28
N THR A 273 15.76 -19.09 -32.48
CA THR A 273 16.73 -18.24 -31.80
C THR A 273 18.15 -18.64 -32.17
N GLU A 274 19.11 -17.73 -31.88
CA GLU A 274 20.55 -18.01 -31.96
C GLU A 274 21.21 -17.58 -30.64
N SER A 275 22.41 -18.08 -30.36
CA SER A 275 23.14 -17.69 -29.15
C SER A 275 23.73 -16.30 -29.33
N GLY A 276 23.49 -15.43 -28.36
CA GLY A 276 23.96 -14.05 -28.35
C GLY A 276 23.76 -13.35 -27.02
N ASP A 277 24.12 -12.08 -26.96
CA ASP A 277 23.87 -11.25 -25.82
C ASP A 277 22.56 -10.46 -26.05
N GLY A 278 21.82 -10.21 -24.97
CA GLY A 278 20.55 -9.49 -25.03
C GLY A 278 20.30 -8.65 -23.80
N TRP A 279 19.60 -7.56 -24.00
CA TRP A 279 19.09 -6.71 -22.95
C TRP A 279 17.65 -6.32 -23.27
N PHE A 280 16.82 -6.28 -22.25
CA PHE A 280 15.50 -5.67 -22.32
C PHE A 280 15.18 -4.92 -21.03
N GLY A 281 14.36 -3.88 -21.14
CA GLY A 281 13.88 -3.08 -20.03
C GLY A 281 12.38 -2.84 -20.15
N LEU A 282 11.62 -3.20 -19.12
CA LEU A 282 10.16 -3.05 -19.04
C LEU A 282 9.80 -1.90 -18.12
N GLY A 283 9.27 -0.83 -18.69
CA GLY A 283 8.75 0.33 -18.00
C GLY A 283 7.23 0.27 -17.84
N ASN A 284 6.74 0.51 -16.62
CA ASN A 284 5.31 0.52 -16.30
C ASN A 284 4.97 1.79 -15.53
N TYR A 285 3.93 2.47 -15.96
CA TYR A 285 3.31 3.59 -15.28
C TYR A 285 1.88 3.24 -14.93
N GLN A 286 1.50 3.51 -13.68
CA GLN A 286 0.15 3.35 -13.18
C GLN A 286 -0.24 4.60 -12.38
N HIS A 287 -1.45 5.11 -12.64
CA HIS A 287 -2.05 6.16 -11.83
C HIS A 287 -3.48 5.79 -11.45
N VAL A 288 -3.77 5.82 -10.15
CA VAL A 288 -5.09 5.52 -9.58
C VAL A 288 -5.55 6.74 -8.81
N ARG A 289 -6.78 7.18 -9.09
CA ARG A 289 -7.40 8.30 -8.36
C ARG A 289 -8.87 8.02 -8.12
N GLY A 290 -9.40 8.57 -7.05
CA GLY A 290 -10.82 8.41 -6.77
C GLY A 290 -11.25 9.00 -5.45
N ASN A 291 -12.53 8.82 -5.16
CA ASN A 291 -13.15 9.30 -3.96
C ASN A 291 -13.84 8.15 -3.23
N GLY A 292 -13.89 8.23 -1.91
CA GLY A 292 -14.54 7.22 -1.10
C GLY A 292 -15.27 7.82 0.08
N PHE A 293 -16.05 6.99 0.74
CA PHE A 293 -16.71 7.36 1.99
C PHE A 293 -16.67 6.24 3.00
N ASN A 294 -16.64 6.61 4.27
CA ASN A 294 -16.69 5.68 5.39
C ASN A 294 -17.47 6.28 6.57
N PHE A 295 -17.76 5.43 7.52
CA PHE A 295 -18.39 5.79 8.78
C PHE A 295 -17.58 5.20 9.94
N LYS A 296 -17.45 5.98 11.02
CA LYS A 296 -16.77 5.54 12.25
C LYS A 296 -17.66 5.80 13.45
N ALA A 297 -17.61 4.90 14.41
CA ALA A 297 -18.31 5.06 15.69
C ALA A 297 -17.42 4.60 16.83
N GLY A 298 -17.58 5.23 17.99
CA GLY A 298 -16.79 4.86 19.14
C GLY A 298 -17.41 5.22 20.47
N VAL A 299 -16.87 4.58 21.51
CA VAL A 299 -17.22 4.82 22.90
C VAL A 299 -15.96 4.81 23.77
N ILE A 300 -15.91 5.70 24.77
CA ILE A 300 -14.91 5.67 25.84
C ILE A 300 -15.67 5.59 27.16
N PHE A 301 -15.37 4.57 27.96
CA PHE A 301 -15.91 4.37 29.29
C PHE A 301 -14.87 4.71 30.34
N LYS A 302 -15.23 5.59 31.29
CA LYS A 302 -14.39 6.04 32.40
C LYS A 302 -15.01 5.58 33.74
N PRO A 303 -14.76 4.31 34.17
CA PRO A 303 -15.34 3.79 35.41
C PRO A 303 -14.84 4.52 36.67
N ILE A 304 -13.58 4.95 36.64
CA ILE A 304 -12.93 5.77 37.67
C ILE A 304 -12.09 6.85 37.00
N ASN A 305 -11.63 7.83 37.75
CA ASN A 305 -10.88 8.95 37.17
C ASN A 305 -9.54 8.53 36.54
N GLU A 306 -8.96 7.47 37.07
CA GLU A 306 -7.66 6.97 36.67
C GLU A 306 -7.70 5.99 35.49
N LEU A 307 -8.85 5.43 35.14
CA LEU A 307 -8.98 4.38 34.11
C LEU A 307 -9.99 4.79 33.04
N ARG A 308 -9.60 4.59 31.78
CA ARG A 308 -10.46 4.73 30.60
C ARG A 308 -10.34 3.49 29.73
N LEU A 309 -11.44 3.02 29.20
CA LEU A 309 -11.54 1.93 28.25
C LEU A 309 -12.20 2.45 26.97
N GLY A 310 -11.63 2.18 25.82
CA GLY A 310 -12.11 2.66 24.52
C GLY A 310 -12.44 1.50 23.58
N LEU A 311 -13.50 1.66 22.80
CA LEU A 311 -13.84 0.80 21.66
C LEU A 311 -14.20 1.68 20.49
N ALA A 312 -13.71 1.32 19.30
CA ALA A 312 -14.12 1.99 18.06
C ALA A 312 -14.25 0.97 16.91
N VAL A 313 -15.12 1.29 15.98
CA VAL A 313 -15.33 0.53 14.75
C VAL A 313 -15.30 1.49 13.57
N HIS A 314 -14.55 1.11 12.53
CA HIS A 314 -14.55 1.79 11.25
C HIS A 314 -15.15 0.85 10.22
N THR A 315 -16.14 1.33 9.48
CA THR A 315 -16.63 0.61 8.30
C THR A 315 -15.54 0.57 7.23
N PRO A 316 -15.64 -0.32 6.26
CA PRO A 316 -14.87 -0.16 5.03
C PRO A 316 -15.06 1.23 4.42
N THR A 317 -14.02 1.73 3.76
CA THR A 317 -14.14 2.83 2.82
C THR A 317 -14.57 2.24 1.48
N TYR A 318 -15.60 2.81 0.89
CA TYR A 318 -16.10 2.45 -0.43
C TYR A 318 -15.59 3.50 -1.42
N TYR A 319 -14.70 3.07 -2.29
CA TYR A 319 -14.07 3.91 -3.31
C TYR A 319 -14.67 3.66 -4.68
N ASP A 320 -14.83 4.73 -5.46
CA ASP A 320 -14.95 4.76 -6.90
C ASP A 320 -13.59 5.20 -7.45
N LEU A 321 -12.92 4.32 -8.19
CA LEU A 321 -11.53 4.48 -8.65
C LEU A 321 -11.46 4.56 -10.17
N LYS A 322 -10.59 5.45 -10.65
CA LYS A 322 -10.20 5.59 -12.04
C LYS A 322 -8.73 5.25 -12.18
N HIS A 323 -8.43 4.38 -13.12
CA HIS A 323 -7.09 3.88 -13.39
C HIS A 323 -6.60 4.37 -14.74
N GLU A 324 -5.33 4.72 -14.78
CA GLU A 324 -4.57 5.05 -15.98
C GLU A 324 -3.33 4.15 -16.00
N ALA A 325 -3.02 3.50 -17.11
CA ALA A 325 -1.86 2.66 -17.24
C ALA A 325 -1.18 2.87 -18.60
N TYR A 326 0.15 2.79 -18.58
CA TYR A 326 0.99 2.88 -19.77
C TYR A 326 2.22 2.00 -19.57
N SER A 327 2.69 1.38 -20.64
CA SER A 327 3.89 0.54 -20.58
C SER A 327 4.71 0.56 -21.86
N VAL A 328 6.01 0.36 -21.70
CA VAL A 328 6.99 0.31 -22.78
C VAL A 328 8.01 -0.78 -22.48
N CYS A 329 8.48 -1.46 -23.52
CA CYS A 329 9.60 -2.38 -23.45
C CYS A 329 10.69 -1.93 -24.43
N ASP A 330 11.84 -1.55 -23.88
CA ASP A 330 13.06 -1.27 -24.64
C ASP A 330 13.85 -2.57 -24.81
N PHE A 331 14.50 -2.78 -25.94
CA PHE A 331 15.28 -3.99 -26.18
C PHE A 331 16.45 -3.77 -27.12
N SER A 332 17.50 -4.58 -26.92
CA SER A 332 18.66 -4.65 -27.82
C SER A 332 19.30 -6.04 -27.78
N TYR A 333 19.41 -6.68 -28.92
CA TYR A 333 19.98 -8.02 -29.07
C TYR A 333 21.14 -8.02 -30.04
N SER A 334 22.18 -8.81 -29.75
CA SER A 334 23.39 -8.92 -30.58
C SER A 334 23.12 -9.43 -31.99
N SER A 335 21.96 -10.03 -32.23
CA SER A 335 21.48 -10.43 -33.58
C SER A 335 21.00 -9.25 -34.44
N GLY A 336 21.03 -8.02 -33.91
CA GLY A 336 20.70 -6.79 -34.64
C GLY A 336 19.26 -6.30 -34.48
N TYR A 337 18.48 -6.91 -33.61
CA TYR A 337 17.16 -6.42 -33.23
C TYR A 337 17.30 -5.43 -32.07
N GLU A 338 16.94 -4.19 -32.29
CA GLU A 338 16.96 -3.13 -31.29
C GLU A 338 15.80 -2.18 -31.49
N GLY A 339 15.30 -1.59 -30.40
CA GLY A 339 14.20 -0.63 -30.44
C GLY A 339 13.41 -0.58 -29.14
N TYR A 340 12.18 -0.14 -29.28
CA TYR A 340 11.20 -0.16 -28.20
C TYR A 340 9.82 -0.53 -28.76
N HIS A 341 8.97 -1.06 -27.90
CA HIS A 341 7.56 -1.33 -28.18
C HIS A 341 6.71 -0.73 -27.07
N GLU A 342 5.75 0.10 -27.45
CA GLU A 342 4.78 0.72 -26.53
C GLU A 342 3.48 -0.09 -26.58
N ALA A 343 2.88 -0.35 -25.43
CA ALA A 343 1.57 -0.98 -25.39
C ALA A 343 0.53 -0.08 -26.07
N ASP A 344 -0.32 -0.69 -26.89
CA ASP A 344 -1.39 -0.01 -27.61
C ASP A 344 -0.94 1.28 -28.34
N ASP A 345 0.19 1.20 -29.07
CA ASP A 345 0.77 2.35 -29.79
C ASP A 345 1.05 3.59 -28.90
N GLY A 346 1.30 3.39 -27.60
CA GLY A 346 1.55 4.47 -26.64
C GLY A 346 0.30 5.18 -26.11
N TYR A 347 -0.89 4.66 -26.38
CA TYR A 347 -2.10 5.17 -25.77
C TYR A 347 -2.19 4.78 -24.29
N ILE A 348 -2.66 5.73 -23.48
CA ILE A 348 -2.92 5.47 -22.07
C ILE A 348 -4.21 4.67 -21.96
N ALA A 349 -4.13 3.54 -21.28
CA ALA A 349 -5.29 2.72 -20.99
C ALA A 349 -6.07 3.29 -19.79
N TYR A 350 -7.40 3.31 -19.89
CA TYR A 350 -8.31 3.80 -18.87
C TYR A 350 -9.32 2.74 -18.46
N TYR A 351 -9.52 2.56 -17.16
CA TYR A 351 -10.61 1.73 -16.65
C TYR A 351 -11.08 2.22 -15.27
N ASP A 352 -12.31 1.86 -14.92
CA ASP A 352 -12.95 2.20 -13.66
C ASP A 352 -13.12 0.95 -12.80
N SER A 353 -13.01 1.09 -11.48
CA SER A 353 -13.29 0.02 -10.53
C SER A 353 -13.86 0.55 -9.22
N ASP A 354 -14.69 -0.27 -8.56
CA ASP A 354 -15.10 -0.04 -7.18
C ASP A 354 -14.21 -0.85 -6.23
N PHE A 355 -13.71 -0.22 -5.19
CA PHE A 355 -12.87 -0.86 -4.20
C PHE A 355 -13.44 -0.69 -2.79
N LYS A 356 -13.47 -1.79 -2.04
CA LYS A 356 -13.89 -1.84 -0.65
C LYS A 356 -12.74 -2.25 0.25
N THR A 357 -12.31 -1.34 1.15
CA THR A 357 -11.26 -1.59 2.15
C THR A 357 -11.75 -2.51 3.29
N PRO A 358 -10.85 -3.01 4.16
CA PRO A 358 -11.25 -3.83 5.30
C PRO A 358 -12.00 -3.05 6.39
N TRP A 359 -12.74 -3.78 7.23
CA TRP A 359 -13.20 -3.31 8.53
C TRP A 359 -12.00 -3.13 9.47
N ARG A 360 -12.07 -2.12 10.36
CA ARG A 360 -11.09 -1.92 11.43
C ARG A 360 -11.80 -1.87 12.78
N LEU A 361 -11.28 -2.63 13.75
CA LEU A 361 -11.80 -2.69 15.12
C LEU A 361 -10.69 -2.28 16.08
N ILE A 362 -10.97 -1.34 16.97
CA ILE A 362 -9.99 -0.80 17.92
C ILE A 362 -10.51 -1.01 19.34
N ALA A 363 -9.67 -1.61 20.20
CA ALA A 363 -9.90 -1.74 21.62
C ALA A 363 -8.73 -1.10 22.38
N SER A 364 -9.03 -0.29 23.41
CA SER A 364 -8.03 0.55 24.04
C SER A 364 -8.22 0.64 25.56
N ALA A 365 -7.10 0.81 26.27
CA ALA A 365 -7.11 1.10 27.70
C ALA A 365 -6.07 2.18 28.01
N ALA A 366 -6.45 3.15 28.87
CA ALA A 366 -5.56 4.20 29.29
C ALA A 366 -5.66 4.46 30.80
N GLY A 367 -4.51 4.64 31.43
CA GLY A 367 -4.38 4.93 32.85
C GLY A 367 -3.74 6.28 33.11
N VAL A 368 -4.29 7.03 34.12
CA VAL A 368 -3.69 8.27 34.64
C VAL A 368 -2.96 7.93 35.93
N ILE A 369 -1.64 8.16 35.98
CA ILE A 369 -0.76 7.77 37.07
C ILE A 369 -0.31 9.04 37.82
N GLY A 370 -0.64 9.13 39.11
CA GLY A 370 -0.21 10.24 39.97
C GLY A 370 -0.63 11.63 39.51
N GLY A 371 -1.64 11.76 38.64
CA GLY A 371 -2.11 13.03 38.06
C GLY A 371 -1.14 13.69 37.08
N GLN A 372 0.05 13.15 36.87
CA GLN A 372 1.09 13.67 35.98
C GLN A 372 1.47 12.75 34.84
N GLY A 373 1.28 11.44 35.00
CA GLY A 373 1.59 10.43 34.00
C GLY A 373 0.35 9.89 33.31
N ILE A 374 0.45 9.54 32.05
CA ILE A 374 -0.54 8.80 31.27
C ILE A 374 0.16 7.64 30.62
N LEU A 375 -0.45 6.43 30.68
CA LEU A 375 -0.05 5.27 29.89
C LEU A 375 -1.27 4.80 29.12
N SER A 376 -1.12 4.54 27.82
CA SER A 376 -2.18 4.06 26.95
C SER A 376 -1.70 2.87 26.13
N VAL A 377 -2.60 1.92 25.93
CA VAL A 377 -2.39 0.73 25.08
C VAL A 377 -3.59 0.59 24.17
N ASP A 378 -3.33 0.45 22.86
CA ASP A 378 -4.35 0.19 21.86
C ASP A 378 -4.04 -1.12 21.14
N TYR A 379 -5.08 -1.87 20.84
CA TYR A 379 -5.09 -3.01 19.94
C TYR A 379 -6.04 -2.71 18.79
N GLU A 380 -5.56 -2.91 17.57
CA GLU A 380 -6.37 -2.75 16.36
C GLU A 380 -6.30 -4.01 15.50
N TYR A 381 -7.46 -4.44 15.02
CA TYR A 381 -7.64 -5.52 14.06
C TYR A 381 -8.00 -4.93 12.69
N VAL A 382 -7.30 -5.36 11.64
CA VAL A 382 -7.55 -4.98 10.24
C VAL A 382 -7.68 -6.25 9.40
N GLY A 383 -8.87 -6.54 8.87
CA GLY A 383 -9.16 -7.76 8.13
C GLY A 383 -8.89 -7.62 6.63
N TYR A 384 -7.65 -7.70 6.19
CA TYR A 384 -7.28 -7.52 4.78
C TYR A 384 -7.87 -8.58 3.84
N ASP A 385 -8.12 -9.79 4.32
CA ASP A 385 -8.79 -10.87 3.60
C ASP A 385 -10.26 -10.57 3.23
N ALA A 386 -10.82 -9.51 3.82
CA ALA A 386 -12.19 -9.06 3.57
C ALA A 386 -12.30 -7.93 2.52
N MET A 387 -11.19 -7.49 1.91
CA MET A 387 -11.21 -6.54 0.80
C MET A 387 -12.00 -7.10 -0.40
N ARG A 388 -12.61 -6.21 -1.21
CA ARG A 388 -13.37 -6.57 -2.41
C ARG A 388 -13.08 -5.57 -3.52
N VAL A 389 -12.96 -6.09 -4.73
CA VAL A 389 -12.84 -5.30 -5.96
C VAL A 389 -14.01 -5.64 -6.88
N LYS A 390 -14.57 -4.63 -7.51
CA LYS A 390 -15.64 -4.74 -8.48
C LYS A 390 -15.25 -3.94 -9.73
N ASP A 391 -15.89 -4.25 -10.85
CA ASP A 391 -15.79 -3.42 -12.04
C ASP A 391 -16.58 -2.10 -11.88
N GLY A 392 -16.41 -1.19 -12.85
CA GLY A 392 -17.13 0.10 -12.86
C GLY A 392 -18.65 -0.02 -13.03
N TYR A 393 -19.19 -1.23 -13.23
CA TYR A 393 -20.63 -1.53 -13.29
C TYR A 393 -21.18 -2.10 -11.98
N GLY A 394 -20.27 -2.42 -11.03
CA GLY A 394 -20.59 -2.96 -9.71
C GLY A 394 -20.61 -4.48 -9.63
N ASP A 395 -20.17 -5.19 -10.68
CA ASP A 395 -20.03 -6.64 -10.66
C ASP A 395 -18.70 -7.03 -9.99
N GLU A 396 -18.74 -8.03 -9.09
CA GLU A 396 -17.57 -8.44 -8.30
C GLU A 396 -16.59 -9.24 -9.16
N TYR A 397 -15.30 -8.86 -9.12
CA TYR A 397 -14.21 -9.66 -9.64
C TYR A 397 -13.90 -10.81 -8.66
N TYR A 398 -14.57 -11.95 -8.86
CA TYR A 398 -14.48 -13.11 -7.96
C TYR A 398 -13.06 -13.68 -7.88
N ASP A 399 -12.31 -13.67 -8.98
CA ASP A 399 -10.93 -14.15 -9.03
C ASP A 399 -10.04 -13.28 -8.16
N ILE A 400 -10.08 -11.96 -8.32
CA ILE A 400 -9.32 -11.01 -7.50
C ILE A 400 -9.72 -11.12 -6.02
N THR A 401 -11.00 -11.28 -5.74
CA THR A 401 -11.49 -11.52 -4.37
C THR A 401 -10.98 -12.85 -3.80
N GLY A 402 -10.85 -13.88 -4.64
CA GLY A 402 -10.23 -15.16 -4.30
C GLY A 402 -8.75 -14.99 -3.96
N ASP A 403 -8.01 -14.29 -4.81
CA ASP A 403 -6.60 -13.98 -4.62
C ASP A 403 -6.33 -13.15 -3.36
N ILE A 404 -7.18 -12.15 -3.08
CA ILE A 404 -7.11 -11.40 -1.82
C ILE A 404 -7.17 -12.35 -0.61
N LYS A 405 -8.08 -13.33 -0.61
CA LYS A 405 -8.19 -14.31 0.47
C LYS A 405 -7.01 -15.28 0.51
N ASN A 406 -6.43 -15.60 -0.64
CA ASN A 406 -5.29 -16.50 -0.73
C ASN A 406 -4.00 -15.81 -0.27
N TYR A 407 -3.78 -14.53 -0.61
CA TYR A 407 -2.53 -13.82 -0.33
C TYR A 407 -2.53 -13.12 1.03
N TYR A 408 -3.68 -12.65 1.51
CA TYR A 408 -3.76 -11.78 2.70
C TYR A 408 -4.50 -12.45 3.86
N GLN A 409 -4.16 -11.98 5.04
CA GLN A 409 -4.75 -12.35 6.32
C GLN A 409 -5.01 -11.09 7.16
N ALA A 410 -5.67 -11.26 8.30
CA ALA A 410 -5.83 -10.15 9.22
C ALA A 410 -4.48 -9.70 9.80
N SER A 411 -4.30 -8.39 9.90
CA SER A 411 -3.17 -7.78 10.59
C SER A 411 -3.60 -7.22 11.94
N HIS A 412 -2.72 -7.38 12.93
CA HIS A 412 -2.90 -6.92 14.30
C HIS A 412 -1.90 -5.80 14.59
N ILE A 413 -2.41 -4.68 15.07
CA ILE A 413 -1.58 -3.51 15.41
C ILE A 413 -1.68 -3.30 16.91
N ILE A 414 -0.53 -3.29 17.59
CA ILE A 414 -0.43 -3.01 19.03
C ILE A 414 0.33 -1.69 19.18
N ARG A 415 -0.25 -0.75 19.93
CA ARG A 415 0.35 0.55 20.22
C ARG A 415 0.45 0.75 21.72
N VAL A 416 1.58 1.26 22.16
CA VAL A 416 1.81 1.64 23.56
C VAL A 416 2.36 3.06 23.57
N GLY A 417 1.76 3.95 24.34
CA GLY A 417 2.18 5.34 24.44
C GLY A 417 2.14 5.87 25.86
N GLY A 418 3.09 6.71 26.21
CA GLY A 418 3.17 7.37 27.50
C GLY A 418 3.36 8.88 27.37
N GLU A 419 2.73 9.62 28.26
CA GLU A 419 2.92 11.07 28.44
C GLU A 419 3.24 11.35 29.91
N TYR A 420 4.27 12.14 30.18
CA TYR A 420 4.62 12.61 31.52
C TYR A 420 4.71 14.13 31.54
N ARG A 421 3.92 14.74 32.41
CA ARG A 421 3.92 16.19 32.63
C ARG A 421 5.02 16.58 33.60
N VAL A 422 6.13 17.10 33.07
CA VAL A 422 7.32 17.50 33.84
C VAL A 422 7.04 18.77 34.62
N THR A 423 6.35 19.73 33.98
CA THR A 423 5.81 20.96 34.59
C THR A 423 4.37 21.18 34.11
N PRO A 424 3.60 22.11 34.70
CA PRO A 424 2.27 22.45 34.18
C PRO A 424 2.25 22.81 32.69
N GLN A 425 3.37 23.25 32.14
CA GLN A 425 3.51 23.66 30.73
C GLN A 425 4.18 22.62 29.86
N LEU A 426 5.13 21.83 30.39
CA LEU A 426 5.98 20.95 29.61
C LEU A 426 5.60 19.47 29.80
N SER A 427 5.34 18.78 28.72
CA SER A 427 5.10 17.34 28.68
C SER A 427 6.13 16.63 27.81
N LEU A 428 6.57 15.45 28.24
CA LEU A 428 7.39 14.52 27.45
C LEU A 428 6.54 13.33 27.07
N ARG A 429 6.80 12.77 25.89
CA ARG A 429 6.05 11.63 25.34
C ARG A 429 6.98 10.63 24.68
N ALA A 430 6.58 9.37 24.72
CA ALA A 430 7.23 8.30 23.99
C ALA A 430 6.20 7.24 23.62
N GLY A 431 6.46 6.50 22.55
CA GLY A 431 5.55 5.46 22.10
C GLY A 431 6.25 4.41 21.25
N TYR A 432 5.57 3.27 21.11
CA TYR A 432 5.95 2.18 20.25
C TYR A 432 4.71 1.57 19.60
N SER A 433 4.79 1.26 18.31
CA SER A 433 3.76 0.53 17.59
C SER A 433 4.38 -0.63 16.84
N TYR A 434 3.67 -1.76 16.83
CA TYR A 434 4.02 -2.96 16.10
C TYR A 434 2.81 -3.45 15.31
N GLN A 435 3.00 -3.66 14.01
CA GLN A 435 2.01 -4.23 13.10
C GLN A 435 2.51 -5.58 12.59
N THR A 436 1.67 -6.60 12.70
CA THR A 436 1.96 -7.93 12.19
C THR A 436 1.85 -7.96 10.67
N GLN A 437 2.50 -8.93 10.07
CA GLN A 437 2.49 -9.20 8.64
C GLN A 437 1.07 -9.39 8.11
N PRO A 438 0.66 -8.63 7.07
CA PRO A 438 -0.66 -8.75 6.44
C PRO A 438 -0.70 -9.83 5.36
N ALA A 439 0.43 -10.13 4.71
CA ALA A 439 0.51 -11.18 3.70
C ALA A 439 0.75 -12.54 4.35
N LYS A 440 0.23 -13.61 3.77
CA LYS A 440 0.51 -14.99 4.21
C LYS A 440 1.91 -15.42 3.78
N ASP A 441 2.53 -16.29 4.57
CA ASP A 441 3.88 -16.81 4.27
C ASP A 441 3.94 -17.50 2.90
N ALA A 442 2.91 -18.27 2.54
CA ALA A 442 2.82 -18.96 1.25
C ALA A 442 2.91 -17.99 0.04
N ALA A 443 2.31 -16.81 0.15
CA ALA A 443 2.39 -15.78 -0.89
C ALA A 443 3.78 -15.11 -0.94
N ILE A 444 4.39 -14.86 0.23
CA ILE A 444 5.73 -14.26 0.32
C ILE A 444 6.81 -15.21 -0.18
N ASP A 445 6.66 -16.52 0.10
CA ASP A 445 7.68 -17.54 -0.20
C ASP A 445 7.47 -18.20 -1.58
N ASN A 446 6.60 -17.63 -2.45
CA ASN A 446 6.27 -18.12 -3.78
C ASN A 446 5.68 -19.56 -3.79
N GLU A 447 4.98 -19.96 -2.75
CA GLU A 447 4.25 -21.23 -2.72
C GLU A 447 2.87 -21.11 -3.40
N GLU A 448 2.38 -19.88 -3.59
CA GLU A 448 1.16 -19.53 -4.31
C GLU A 448 1.51 -18.81 -5.62
N TYR A 449 0.70 -19.02 -6.66
CA TYR A 449 0.81 -18.25 -7.90
C TYR A 449 0.21 -16.86 -7.69
N ILE A 450 1.02 -15.80 -7.88
CA ILE A 450 0.59 -14.42 -7.71
C ILE A 450 0.19 -13.82 -9.04
N TYR A 451 -1.08 -13.47 -9.18
CA TYR A 451 -1.60 -12.76 -10.33
C TYR A 451 -1.42 -11.26 -10.18
N THR A 452 -0.81 -10.64 -11.16
CA THR A 452 -0.63 -9.20 -11.28
C THR A 452 -1.46 -8.66 -12.44
N SER A 453 -1.66 -7.37 -12.50
CA SER A 453 -2.42 -6.71 -13.57
C SER A 453 -1.52 -6.09 -14.63
N GLY A 454 -2.05 -5.96 -15.84
CA GLY A 454 -1.39 -5.26 -16.96
C GLY A 454 -0.10 -5.94 -17.42
N THR A 455 0.94 -5.15 -17.58
CA THR A 455 2.26 -5.58 -18.09
C THR A 455 3.35 -5.59 -17.02
N ASN A 456 3.01 -5.34 -15.76
CA ASN A 456 3.97 -5.40 -14.65
C ASN A 456 3.82 -6.70 -13.85
N PRO A 457 4.67 -7.72 -14.07
CA PRO A 457 4.59 -8.96 -13.32
C PRO A 457 5.24 -8.87 -11.93
N ALA A 458 5.95 -7.77 -11.64
CA ALA A 458 6.62 -7.60 -10.36
C ALA A 458 5.64 -7.19 -9.25
N TYR A 459 5.89 -7.68 -8.05
CA TYR A 459 5.07 -7.39 -6.88
C TYR A 459 5.89 -7.31 -5.59
N ILE A 460 5.27 -6.74 -4.56
CA ILE A 460 5.88 -6.57 -3.26
C ILE A 460 4.89 -6.97 -2.16
N PHE A 461 5.35 -7.76 -1.20
CA PHE A 461 4.59 -8.07 0.01
C PHE A 461 5.25 -7.44 1.23
N ASP A 462 4.48 -6.67 1.98
CA ASP A 462 4.91 -6.14 3.27
C ASP A 462 4.86 -7.23 4.34
N LYS A 463 5.91 -7.26 5.16
CA LYS A 463 6.03 -8.09 6.36
C LYS A 463 5.59 -7.29 7.59
N THR A 464 6.48 -7.07 8.52
CA THR A 464 6.17 -6.32 9.73
C THR A 464 6.45 -4.83 9.57
N THR A 465 5.66 -3.99 10.27
CA THR A 465 5.93 -2.55 10.38
C THR A 465 6.02 -2.15 11.86
N GLN A 466 7.01 -1.34 12.18
CA GLN A 466 7.26 -0.86 13.54
C GLN A 466 7.48 0.65 13.55
N TYR A 467 7.03 1.29 14.64
CA TYR A 467 7.27 2.71 14.88
C TYR A 467 7.85 2.91 16.27
N ILE A 468 8.92 3.69 16.36
CA ILE A 468 9.50 4.18 17.60
C ILE A 468 9.33 5.69 17.60
N THR A 469 8.72 6.23 18.64
CA THR A 469 8.34 7.63 18.66
C THR A 469 8.71 8.31 19.96
N CYS A 470 9.02 9.60 19.89
CA CYS A 470 9.17 10.46 21.06
C CYS A 470 8.71 11.89 20.72
N GLY A 471 8.47 12.68 21.74
CA GLY A 471 8.07 14.06 21.53
C GLY A 471 7.99 14.87 22.79
N LEU A 472 7.80 16.16 22.58
CA LEU A 472 7.64 17.14 23.64
C LEU A 472 6.48 18.09 23.30
N GLY A 473 5.82 18.58 24.34
CA GLY A 473 4.72 19.54 24.20
C GLY A 473 4.88 20.68 25.17
N TYR A 474 4.63 21.88 24.69
CA TYR A 474 4.63 23.08 25.50
C TYR A 474 3.30 23.80 25.38
N ARG A 475 2.68 24.10 26.53
CA ARG A 475 1.41 24.82 26.61
C ARG A 475 1.62 26.17 27.32
N TYR A 476 1.17 27.22 26.68
CA TYR A 476 1.17 28.56 27.24
C TYR A 476 -0.23 29.18 27.12
N LYS A 477 -0.95 29.27 28.25
CA LYS A 477 -2.36 29.70 28.29
C LYS A 477 -3.21 28.84 27.35
N ASN A 478 -3.76 29.45 26.32
CA ASN A 478 -4.64 28.87 25.34
C ASN A 478 -3.88 28.25 24.14
N PHE A 479 -2.60 28.59 23.96
CA PHE A 479 -1.77 28.08 22.89
C PHE A 479 -1.01 26.83 23.31
N TYR A 480 -0.80 25.93 22.37
CA TYR A 480 0.13 24.82 22.52
C TYR A 480 0.99 24.63 21.25
N VAL A 481 2.19 24.12 21.47
CA VAL A 481 3.13 23.68 20.45
C VAL A 481 3.58 22.28 20.84
N ASP A 482 3.38 21.32 19.97
CA ASP A 482 3.86 19.95 20.14
C ASP A 482 4.86 19.62 19.03
N MET A 483 5.92 18.90 19.37
CA MET A 483 6.88 18.37 18.41
C MET A 483 7.05 16.87 18.65
N ALA A 484 7.18 16.11 17.57
CA ALA A 484 7.44 14.68 17.62
C ALA A 484 8.51 14.28 16.61
N TYR A 485 9.25 13.23 16.97
CA TYR A 485 10.09 12.47 16.09
C TYR A 485 9.53 11.05 16.02
N MET A 486 9.42 10.53 14.80
CA MET A 486 8.95 9.18 14.53
C MET A 486 9.92 8.47 13.60
N HIS A 487 10.32 7.27 13.97
CA HIS A 487 11.10 6.37 13.16
C HIS A 487 10.25 5.16 12.78
N LYS A 488 9.93 5.03 11.47
CA LYS A 488 9.19 3.91 10.88
C LYS A 488 10.18 2.92 10.29
N MET A 489 10.03 1.66 10.62
CA MET A 489 10.75 0.54 10.03
C MET A 489 9.72 -0.40 9.42
N ARG A 490 9.86 -0.72 8.12
CA ARG A 490 9.03 -1.69 7.43
C ARG A 490 9.92 -2.66 6.67
N GLU A 491 9.62 -3.92 6.75
CA GLU A 491 10.27 -4.97 5.97
C GLU A 491 9.31 -5.47 4.89
N SER A 492 9.82 -5.72 3.69
CA SER A 492 9.04 -6.19 2.55
C SER A 492 9.86 -7.13 1.68
N LYS A 493 9.21 -8.01 0.93
CA LYS A 493 9.80 -8.88 -0.07
C LYS A 493 9.31 -8.45 -1.45
N TRP A 494 10.23 -8.02 -2.30
CA TRP A 494 9.98 -7.76 -3.71
C TRP A 494 10.36 -8.97 -4.56
N GLN A 495 9.57 -9.23 -5.60
CA GLN A 495 9.79 -10.32 -6.54
C GLN A 495 9.47 -9.84 -7.96
N ALA A 496 10.30 -10.23 -8.94
CA ALA A 496 10.16 -9.79 -10.32
C ALA A 496 8.96 -10.42 -11.04
N PHE A 497 8.59 -11.65 -10.67
CA PHE A 497 7.47 -12.40 -11.22
C PHE A 497 7.19 -13.63 -10.33
N THR A 498 6.10 -14.32 -10.57
CA THR A 498 5.78 -15.59 -9.88
C THR A 498 6.63 -16.75 -10.40
N ALA A 499 7.10 -17.62 -9.51
CA ALA A 499 7.84 -18.80 -9.90
C ALA A 499 6.95 -19.78 -10.68
N PHE A 500 7.45 -20.23 -11.85
CA PHE A 500 7.02 -21.45 -12.49
C PHE A 500 8.06 -22.53 -12.19
N ASP A 501 7.64 -23.68 -11.74
CA ASP A 501 8.50 -24.79 -11.36
C ASP A 501 9.44 -24.50 -10.14
N GLU A 502 10.54 -25.23 -10.03
CA GLU A 502 11.51 -25.16 -8.93
C GLU A 502 12.58 -24.05 -9.10
N TYR A 503 12.43 -23.14 -10.08
CA TYR A 503 13.41 -22.10 -10.33
C TYR A 503 13.23 -20.92 -9.35
N GLU A 504 14.35 -20.45 -8.82
CA GLU A 504 14.38 -19.22 -8.04
C GLU A 504 14.06 -18.01 -8.94
N VAL A 505 13.24 -17.10 -8.46
CA VAL A 505 12.93 -15.83 -9.14
C VAL A 505 13.79 -14.69 -8.64
N PRO A 506 14.11 -13.72 -9.47
CA PRO A 506 14.78 -12.49 -9.04
C PRO A 506 14.00 -11.81 -7.92
N SER A 507 14.61 -11.68 -6.75
CA SER A 507 13.95 -11.14 -5.57
C SER A 507 14.88 -10.29 -4.71
N ALA A 508 14.30 -9.42 -3.89
CA ALA A 508 15.05 -8.60 -2.94
C ALA A 508 14.27 -8.40 -1.64
N ASP A 509 14.99 -8.42 -0.51
CA ASP A 509 14.48 -7.93 0.75
C ASP A 509 14.62 -6.41 0.78
N ILE A 510 13.51 -5.71 1.07
CA ILE A 510 13.47 -4.25 1.16
C ILE A 510 13.22 -3.85 2.60
N LYS A 511 14.07 -2.95 3.12
CA LYS A 511 13.93 -2.35 4.43
C LYS A 511 13.75 -0.85 4.31
N ASP A 512 12.59 -0.36 4.72
CA ASP A 512 12.32 1.07 4.81
C ASP A 512 12.74 1.59 6.19
N HIS A 513 13.39 2.74 6.19
CA HIS A 513 13.81 3.48 7.37
C HIS A 513 13.40 4.95 7.19
N ASN A 514 12.18 5.28 7.62
CA ASN A 514 11.67 6.64 7.46
C ASN A 514 11.77 7.40 8.79
N ASN A 515 12.29 8.61 8.73
CA ASN A 515 12.43 9.51 9.87
C ASN A 515 11.53 10.71 9.64
N GLN A 516 10.56 10.93 10.51
CA GLN A 516 9.59 12.00 10.38
C GLN A 516 9.72 12.96 11.56
N VAL A 517 9.78 14.26 11.25
CA VAL A 517 9.72 15.34 12.24
C VAL A 517 8.38 16.03 12.07
N ILE A 518 7.58 16.04 13.13
CA ILE A 518 6.19 16.52 13.14
C ILE A 518 6.07 17.69 14.09
N MET A 519 5.37 18.74 13.68
CA MET A 519 5.10 19.92 14.50
C MET A 519 3.61 20.28 14.42
N SER A 520 2.97 20.40 15.59
CA SER A 520 1.59 20.84 15.71
C SER A 520 1.50 22.16 16.45
N LEU A 521 0.64 23.03 15.97
CA LEU A 521 0.26 24.29 16.63
C LEU A 521 -1.25 24.31 16.83
N GLY A 522 -1.69 24.76 18.01
CA GLY A 522 -3.12 24.87 18.24
C GLY A 522 -3.48 25.88 19.31
N PHE A 523 -4.77 26.21 19.30
CA PHE A 523 -5.37 27.19 20.18
C PHE A 523 -6.69 26.65 20.74
N LYS A 524 -6.85 26.76 22.07
CA LYS A 524 -8.08 26.39 22.82
C LYS A 524 -8.77 27.61 23.36
N PHE A 525 -10.10 27.70 23.24
CA PHE A 525 -10.87 28.87 23.63
C PHE A 525 -12.29 28.51 24.11
#